data_b15a52378ff2c202cb70d98ed6b0b707
#
_entry.id   b15a52378ff2c202cb70d98ed6b0b707
#
_cell.length_a   1.000
_cell.length_b   1.000
_cell.length_c   1.000
_cell.angle_alpha   90.00
_cell.angle_beta   90.00
_cell.angle_gamma   90.00
#
_symmetry.space_group_name_H-M   'P 1'
#
loop_
_entity.id
_entity.type
_entity.pdbx_description
1 polymer ?
#
loop_
_entity_poly.entity_id
_entity_poly.type
_entity_poly.pdbx_seq_one_letter_code
_entity_poly.pdbx_strand_id
1 'polypeptide(L)'
;MTKLDFIATAEQTGERIDRFLSAQDTGLTRSAVQKLIEDGGVTVGGKKVSKNYKLRNGDSVEMIIPDPVELDVKPQDIPVEIVYEDSELLVVNKPKGMVVHPAAGNPDGTLVNALLYHCQGRLSSINGVIRPGIVHRIDKNTSGLLIVAKTDSAHNFLAAQIKEHSFTREYEAVLTGGRLKTPTGTVDAPIGRSKYDRKKMCVTEQNSKHAVTHYEVLEELGQYSLVKFRLETGRTHQIRVHSAYIGHPVYGDDVYGKAVKGIEGQCLHAKKIGFIHLSLIHI
;
A
#
# COMPACT_ATOMS: atom_id res chain seq x y z
N MET A 1 -19.98 -5.29 19.06
CA MET A 1 -19.90 -6.64 18.43
C MET A 1 -21.21 -6.92 17.68
N THR A 2 -21.15 -7.14 16.40
CA THR A 2 -22.33 -7.49 15.59
C THR A 2 -22.35 -8.99 15.33
N LYS A 3 -23.42 -9.65 15.74
CA LYS A 3 -23.64 -11.08 15.49
C LYS A 3 -24.53 -11.24 14.26
N LEU A 4 -24.12 -12.06 13.30
CA LEU A 4 -24.87 -12.41 12.11
C LEU A 4 -24.98 -13.94 12.02
N ASP A 5 -26.18 -14.41 11.73
CA ASP A 5 -26.50 -15.84 11.58
C ASP A 5 -26.97 -16.11 10.15
N PHE A 6 -26.45 -17.16 9.52
CA PHE A 6 -26.80 -17.60 8.17
C PHE A 6 -27.10 -19.10 8.18
N ILE A 7 -28.00 -19.53 7.31
CA ILE A 7 -28.24 -20.95 7.06
C ILE A 7 -27.88 -21.24 5.61
N ALA A 8 -26.95 -22.17 5.41
CA ALA A 8 -26.54 -22.57 4.07
C ALA A 8 -27.67 -23.39 3.38
N THR A 9 -28.01 -23.02 2.15
CA THR A 9 -29.00 -23.68 1.33
C THR A 9 -28.40 -24.80 0.49
N ALA A 10 -29.25 -25.59 -0.17
CA ALA A 10 -28.82 -26.64 -1.08
C ALA A 10 -27.96 -26.12 -2.23
N GLU A 11 -28.23 -24.90 -2.73
CA GLU A 11 -27.47 -24.23 -3.80
C GLU A 11 -26.04 -23.86 -3.39
N GLN A 12 -25.80 -23.62 -2.09
CA GLN A 12 -24.49 -23.23 -1.53
C GLN A 12 -23.68 -24.44 -1.09
N THR A 13 -24.24 -25.68 -1.25
CA THR A 13 -23.51 -26.89 -0.87
C THR A 13 -22.22 -27.06 -1.66
N GLY A 14 -21.10 -27.27 -0.95
CA GLY A 14 -19.75 -27.39 -1.55
C GLY A 14 -19.05 -26.05 -1.78
N GLU A 15 -19.73 -24.93 -1.60
CA GLU A 15 -19.11 -23.61 -1.65
C GLU A 15 -18.19 -23.41 -0.43
N ARG A 16 -17.10 -22.69 -0.62
CA ARG A 16 -16.18 -22.35 0.50
C ARG A 16 -16.81 -21.28 1.39
N ILE A 17 -16.73 -21.47 2.70
CA ILE A 17 -17.30 -20.55 3.68
C ILE A 17 -16.75 -19.11 3.55
N ASP A 18 -15.46 -18.94 3.21
CA ASP A 18 -14.86 -17.62 3.01
C ASP A 18 -15.45 -16.87 1.80
N ARG A 19 -15.85 -17.60 0.75
CA ARG A 19 -16.51 -17.02 -0.42
C ARG A 19 -17.97 -16.71 -0.12
N PHE A 20 -18.68 -17.65 0.46
CA PHE A 20 -20.07 -17.48 0.87
C PHE A 20 -20.27 -16.23 1.74
N LEU A 21 -19.48 -16.12 2.83
CA LEU A 21 -19.59 -14.98 3.75
C LEU A 21 -19.15 -13.64 3.12
N SER A 22 -18.20 -13.65 2.21
CA SER A 22 -17.79 -12.41 1.51
C SER A 22 -18.80 -11.94 0.45
N ALA A 23 -19.75 -12.78 0.05
CA ALA A 23 -20.85 -12.43 -0.84
C ALA A 23 -22.08 -11.87 -0.08
N GLN A 24 -22.11 -12.00 1.26
CA GLN A 24 -23.14 -11.40 2.08
C GLN A 24 -22.91 -9.89 2.23
N ASP A 25 -23.99 -9.13 2.40
CA ASP A 25 -23.92 -7.67 2.61
C ASP A 25 -23.45 -7.33 4.04
N THR A 26 -22.23 -7.70 4.35
CA THR A 26 -21.60 -7.46 5.67
C THR A 26 -20.64 -6.29 5.66
N GLY A 27 -20.38 -5.68 4.50
CA GLY A 27 -19.34 -4.66 4.32
C GLY A 27 -17.91 -5.18 4.45
N LEU A 28 -17.70 -6.48 4.69
CA LEU A 28 -16.39 -7.09 4.85
C LEU A 28 -15.80 -7.57 3.53
N THR A 29 -14.51 -7.27 3.32
CA THR A 29 -13.76 -7.88 2.21
C THR A 29 -13.49 -9.36 2.50
N ARG A 30 -13.29 -10.17 1.45
CA ARG A 30 -12.93 -11.59 1.61
C ARG A 30 -11.71 -11.81 2.50
N SER A 31 -10.72 -10.94 2.44
CA SER A 31 -9.53 -11.03 3.32
C SER A 31 -9.89 -10.78 4.78
N ALA A 32 -10.80 -9.86 5.07
CA ALA A 32 -11.31 -9.61 6.42
C ALA A 32 -12.10 -10.82 6.95
N VAL A 33 -12.96 -11.41 6.12
CA VAL A 33 -13.69 -12.65 6.44
C VAL A 33 -12.72 -13.80 6.76
N GLN A 34 -11.68 -14.00 5.94
CA GLN A 34 -10.67 -15.05 6.19
C GLN A 34 -9.96 -14.85 7.52
N LYS A 35 -9.60 -13.61 7.84
CA LYS A 35 -8.98 -13.28 9.13
C LYS A 35 -9.95 -13.55 10.28
N LEU A 36 -11.21 -13.15 10.13
CA LEU A 36 -12.24 -13.40 11.15
C LEU A 36 -12.45 -14.90 11.41
N ILE A 37 -12.41 -15.74 10.38
CA ILE A 37 -12.46 -17.21 10.50
C ILE A 37 -11.23 -17.72 11.26
N GLU A 38 -10.02 -17.25 10.91
CA GLU A 38 -8.75 -17.64 11.56
C GLU A 38 -8.72 -17.23 13.03
N ASP A 39 -9.28 -16.06 13.37
CA ASP A 39 -9.39 -15.56 14.76
C ASP A 39 -10.53 -16.26 15.53
N GLY A 40 -11.32 -17.12 14.87
CA GLY A 40 -12.39 -17.89 15.49
C GLY A 40 -13.71 -17.15 15.66
N GLY A 41 -13.87 -16.02 14.99
CA GLY A 41 -15.12 -15.23 14.95
C GLY A 41 -16.19 -15.83 14.02
N VAL A 42 -15.92 -16.97 13.40
CA VAL A 42 -16.92 -17.72 12.59
C VAL A 42 -17.02 -19.15 13.07
N THR A 43 -18.24 -19.62 13.28
CA THR A 43 -18.52 -21.02 13.65
C THR A 43 -19.58 -21.63 12.73
N VAL A 44 -19.56 -22.95 12.60
CA VAL A 44 -20.61 -23.74 11.93
C VAL A 44 -21.14 -24.77 12.93
N GLY A 45 -22.43 -24.73 13.23
CA GLY A 45 -23.01 -25.56 14.29
C GLY A 45 -22.29 -25.38 15.64
N GLY A 46 -21.84 -24.17 15.97
CA GLY A 46 -21.09 -23.83 17.18
C GLY A 46 -19.62 -24.27 17.20
N LYS A 47 -19.09 -24.85 16.11
CA LYS A 47 -17.69 -25.30 16.01
C LYS A 47 -16.86 -24.38 15.12
N LYS A 48 -15.62 -24.07 15.53
CA LYS A 48 -14.67 -23.35 14.69
C LYS A 48 -14.35 -24.13 13.44
N VAL A 49 -14.26 -23.44 12.32
CA VAL A 49 -13.96 -24.03 11.00
C VAL A 49 -12.75 -23.35 10.35
N SER A 50 -12.16 -23.99 9.35
CA SER A 50 -11.12 -23.38 8.52
C SER A 50 -11.73 -22.56 7.38
N LYS A 51 -11.01 -21.59 6.84
CA LYS A 51 -11.46 -20.78 5.71
C LYS A 51 -11.78 -21.58 4.44
N ASN A 52 -11.31 -22.82 4.37
CA ASN A 52 -11.55 -23.72 3.25
C ASN A 52 -12.75 -24.64 3.50
N TYR A 53 -13.44 -24.52 4.63
CA TYR A 53 -14.60 -25.33 4.95
C TYR A 53 -15.61 -25.23 3.82
N LYS A 54 -16.11 -26.40 3.37
CA LYS A 54 -17.15 -26.52 2.34
C LYS A 54 -18.49 -26.67 3.02
N LEU A 55 -19.38 -25.72 2.76
CA LEU A 55 -20.72 -25.69 3.32
C LEU A 55 -21.52 -26.94 2.92
N ARG A 56 -22.40 -27.38 3.81
CA ARG A 56 -23.40 -28.42 3.60
C ARG A 56 -24.78 -27.81 3.72
N ASN A 57 -25.75 -28.38 3.03
CA ASN A 57 -27.12 -27.93 3.17
C ASN A 57 -27.59 -28.03 4.63
N GLY A 58 -28.13 -26.93 5.16
CA GLY A 58 -28.57 -26.80 6.54
C GLY A 58 -27.49 -26.41 7.54
N ASP A 59 -26.24 -26.15 7.11
CA ASP A 59 -25.21 -25.63 8.00
C ASP A 59 -25.65 -24.29 8.60
N SER A 60 -25.70 -24.21 9.93
CA SER A 60 -25.90 -22.97 10.67
C SER A 60 -24.55 -22.27 10.88
N VAL A 61 -24.34 -21.17 10.19
CA VAL A 61 -23.12 -20.35 10.23
C VAL A 61 -23.38 -19.14 11.11
N GLU A 62 -22.60 -19.01 12.19
CA GLU A 62 -22.60 -17.85 13.05
C GLU A 62 -21.33 -17.03 12.78
N MET A 63 -21.47 -15.72 12.57
CA MET A 63 -20.37 -14.78 12.39
C MET A 63 -20.46 -13.64 13.40
N ILE A 64 -19.44 -13.49 14.22
CA ILE A 64 -19.30 -12.41 15.19
C ILE A 64 -18.27 -11.41 14.65
N ILE A 65 -18.76 -10.25 14.21
CA ILE A 65 -17.90 -9.14 13.77
C ILE A 65 -17.54 -8.35 15.05
N PRO A 66 -16.27 -8.32 15.46
CA PRO A 66 -15.85 -7.45 16.57
C PRO A 66 -16.08 -5.99 16.18
N ASP A 67 -16.37 -5.17 17.17
CA ASP A 67 -16.35 -3.74 16.94
C ASP A 67 -14.99 -3.36 16.37
N PRO A 68 -14.90 -2.37 15.46
CA PRO A 68 -13.63 -1.87 15.01
C PRO A 68 -12.77 -1.60 16.23
N VAL A 69 -11.65 -2.31 16.38
CA VAL A 69 -10.63 -1.89 17.33
C VAL A 69 -10.17 -0.55 16.79
N GLU A 70 -10.59 0.53 17.42
CA GLU A 70 -9.94 1.82 17.24
C GLU A 70 -8.47 1.57 17.59
N LEU A 71 -7.66 1.37 16.58
CA LEU A 71 -6.24 1.63 16.73
C LEU A 71 -6.20 3.12 17.02
N ASP A 72 -6.06 3.45 18.29
CA ASP A 72 -5.97 4.81 18.81
C ASP A 72 -4.66 5.42 18.27
N VAL A 73 -4.70 5.80 16.97
CA VAL A 73 -3.58 6.46 16.31
C VAL A 73 -3.56 7.88 16.83
N LYS A 74 -2.77 8.10 17.88
CA LYS A 74 -2.69 9.38 18.56
C LYS A 74 -2.01 10.42 17.70
N PRO A 75 -2.56 11.64 17.62
CA PRO A 75 -1.86 12.78 17.06
C PRO A 75 -0.52 13.00 17.77
N GLN A 76 0.54 13.24 17.00
CA GLN A 76 1.88 13.53 17.54
C GLN A 76 2.46 14.75 16.84
N ASP A 77 3.05 15.66 17.62
CA ASP A 77 3.75 16.85 17.11
C ASP A 77 5.10 16.44 16.50
N ILE A 78 5.03 15.95 15.27
CA ILE A 78 6.19 15.55 14.48
C ILE A 78 6.29 16.49 13.28
N PRO A 79 7.41 17.20 13.09
CA PRO A 79 7.55 18.11 11.97
C PRO A 79 7.57 17.37 10.64
N VAL A 80 6.70 17.79 9.72
CA VAL A 80 6.62 17.31 8.34
C VAL A 80 6.49 18.52 7.42
N GLU A 81 7.27 18.55 6.35
CA GLU A 81 7.19 19.61 5.35
C GLU A 81 5.90 19.49 4.55
N ILE A 82 5.03 20.50 4.66
CA ILE A 82 3.81 20.63 3.86
C ILE A 82 4.16 21.44 2.60
N VAL A 83 4.06 20.83 1.44
CA VAL A 83 4.40 21.46 0.14
C VAL A 83 3.19 22.20 -0.44
N TYR A 84 1.99 21.68 -0.21
CA TYR A 84 0.72 22.26 -0.62
C TYR A 84 -0.38 21.83 0.34
N GLU A 85 -1.33 22.71 0.61
CA GLU A 85 -2.52 22.39 1.42
C GLU A 85 -3.68 23.31 1.05
N ASP A 86 -4.88 22.70 0.99
CA ASP A 86 -6.16 23.41 0.91
C ASP A 86 -7.24 22.75 1.79
N SER A 87 -8.53 23.00 1.52
CA SER A 87 -9.63 22.40 2.27
C SER A 87 -9.80 20.89 1.99
N GLU A 88 -9.38 20.40 0.83
CA GLU A 88 -9.69 19.07 0.34
C GLU A 88 -8.54 18.07 0.53
N LEU A 89 -7.31 18.53 0.35
CA LEU A 89 -6.12 17.68 0.35
C LEU A 89 -4.88 18.44 0.81
N LEU A 90 -3.82 17.69 1.05
CA LEU A 90 -2.47 18.23 1.24
C LEU A 90 -1.43 17.36 0.54
N VAL A 91 -0.30 17.96 0.16
CA VAL A 91 0.89 17.28 -0.37
C VAL A 91 2.02 17.51 0.61
N VAL A 92 2.64 16.42 1.04
CA VAL A 92 3.75 16.43 2.01
C VAL A 92 5.04 15.92 1.40
N ASN A 93 6.17 16.46 1.82
CA ASN A 93 7.48 15.91 1.56
C ASN A 93 7.88 15.00 2.74
N LYS A 94 7.61 13.69 2.62
CA LYS A 94 7.91 12.74 3.67
C LYS A 94 9.42 12.58 3.85
N PRO A 95 9.96 12.72 5.06
CA PRO A 95 11.38 12.46 5.30
C PRO A 95 11.69 10.96 5.16
N LYS A 96 12.97 10.66 4.87
CA LYS A 96 13.52 9.32 4.95
C LYS A 96 13.44 8.78 6.38
N GLY A 97 13.27 7.48 6.57
CA GLY A 97 13.19 6.85 7.88
C GLY A 97 11.79 6.84 8.50
N MET A 98 10.84 7.64 7.99
CA MET A 98 9.48 7.71 8.50
C MET A 98 8.56 6.70 7.79
N VAL A 99 7.81 5.91 8.56
CA VAL A 99 6.75 5.02 8.05
C VAL A 99 5.49 5.83 7.78
N VAL A 100 4.74 5.49 6.73
CA VAL A 100 3.52 6.25 6.37
C VAL A 100 2.41 6.06 7.40
N HIS A 101 2.15 4.83 7.85
CA HIS A 101 1.06 4.53 8.78
C HIS A 101 1.50 3.47 9.80
N PRO A 102 0.87 3.41 10.98
CA PRO A 102 1.20 2.43 12.01
C PRO A 102 1.14 1.00 11.49
N ALA A 103 2.12 0.21 11.90
CA ALA A 103 2.24 -1.20 11.56
C ALA A 103 3.03 -1.94 12.66
N ALA A 104 3.04 -3.29 12.62
CA ALA A 104 3.86 -4.09 13.52
C ALA A 104 5.33 -3.62 13.50
N GLY A 105 5.88 -3.27 14.66
CA GLY A 105 7.24 -2.72 14.81
C GLY A 105 7.38 -1.20 14.61
N ASN A 106 6.30 -0.50 14.26
CA ASN A 106 6.24 0.97 14.21
C ASN A 106 4.81 1.40 14.58
N PRO A 107 4.43 1.32 15.87
CA PRO A 107 3.07 1.61 16.32
C PRO A 107 2.74 3.11 16.30
N ASP A 108 3.75 3.95 16.38
CA ASP A 108 3.70 5.41 16.43
C ASP A 108 4.86 6.05 15.65
N GLY A 109 5.03 7.37 15.73
CA GLY A 109 6.08 8.09 15.01
C GLY A 109 5.90 8.06 13.49
N THR A 110 4.69 7.84 13.00
CA THR A 110 4.40 7.69 11.57
C THR A 110 3.91 9.01 10.95
N LEU A 111 3.90 9.07 9.63
CA LEU A 111 3.33 10.22 8.91
C LEU A 111 1.86 10.46 9.31
N VAL A 112 1.07 9.41 9.50
CA VAL A 112 -0.34 9.54 9.94
C VAL A 112 -0.43 10.21 11.33
N ASN A 113 0.45 9.86 12.29
CA ASN A 113 0.47 10.52 13.60
C ASN A 113 0.75 12.03 13.47
N ALA A 114 1.72 12.41 12.63
CA ALA A 114 2.07 13.81 12.34
C ALA A 114 0.90 14.57 11.67
N LEU A 115 0.26 13.93 10.68
CA LEU A 115 -0.85 14.53 9.94
C LEU A 115 -2.12 14.67 10.77
N LEU A 116 -2.42 13.74 11.67
CA LEU A 116 -3.51 13.86 12.62
C LEU A 116 -3.32 15.07 13.55
N TYR A 117 -2.09 15.35 13.97
CA TYR A 117 -1.76 16.52 14.75
C TYR A 117 -1.91 17.81 13.91
N HIS A 118 -1.29 17.87 12.74
CA HIS A 118 -1.33 19.02 11.84
C HIS A 118 -2.77 19.38 11.42
N CYS A 119 -3.55 18.40 11.00
CA CYS A 119 -4.93 18.58 10.54
C CYS A 119 -5.96 18.59 11.68
N GLN A 120 -5.55 18.53 12.95
CA GLN A 120 -6.46 18.47 14.10
C GLN A 120 -7.53 17.39 13.97
N GLY A 121 -7.13 16.19 13.53
CA GLY A 121 -8.00 15.06 13.28
C GLY A 121 -8.85 15.13 12.00
N ARG A 122 -8.80 16.21 11.24
CA ARG A 122 -9.59 16.41 10.00
C ARG A 122 -8.91 15.76 8.80
N LEU A 123 -9.01 14.44 8.71
CA LEU A 123 -8.56 13.63 7.59
C LEU A 123 -9.69 12.69 7.15
N SER A 124 -9.70 12.32 5.86
CA SER A 124 -10.66 11.34 5.36
C SER A 124 -10.58 10.03 6.13
N SER A 125 -11.72 9.48 6.49
CA SER A 125 -11.85 8.24 7.28
C SER A 125 -12.17 7.00 6.45
N ILE A 126 -12.27 7.11 5.11
CA ILE A 126 -12.69 6.00 4.21
C ILE A 126 -11.87 4.71 4.41
N ASN A 127 -10.56 4.82 4.64
CA ASN A 127 -9.70 3.67 4.90
C ASN A 127 -9.67 3.27 6.40
N GLY A 128 -10.66 3.72 7.16
CA GLY A 128 -10.78 3.47 8.60
C GLY A 128 -9.74 4.22 9.42
N VAL A 129 -9.78 3.97 10.74
CA VAL A 129 -8.96 4.66 11.74
C VAL A 129 -7.45 4.47 11.54
N ILE A 130 -7.04 3.40 10.85
CA ILE A 130 -5.62 3.02 10.72
C ILE A 130 -4.88 3.87 9.68
N ARG A 131 -5.58 4.38 8.66
CA ARG A 131 -4.98 5.05 7.50
C ARG A 131 -5.77 6.29 7.05
N PRO A 132 -6.13 7.18 7.98
CA PRO A 132 -6.92 8.34 7.63
C PRO A 132 -6.18 9.16 6.54
N GLY A 133 -6.92 9.53 5.49
CA GLY A 133 -6.42 10.36 4.40
C GLY A 133 -5.40 9.70 3.44
N ILE A 134 -4.90 8.52 3.73
CA ILE A 134 -3.82 7.88 2.93
C ILE A 134 -4.38 7.18 1.70
N VAL A 135 -4.15 7.76 0.52
CA VAL A 135 -4.56 7.19 -0.78
C VAL A 135 -3.46 6.35 -1.45
N HIS A 136 -2.19 6.62 -1.15
CA HIS A 136 -1.03 5.83 -1.58
C HIS A 136 0.10 5.87 -0.57
N ARG A 137 1.16 5.12 -0.81
CA ARG A 137 2.29 5.04 0.12
C ARG A 137 3.62 4.91 -0.60
N ILE A 138 4.69 5.35 0.08
CA ILE A 138 6.09 5.06 -0.25
C ILE A 138 6.74 4.31 0.92
N ASP A 139 7.88 3.70 0.69
CA ASP A 139 8.60 2.91 1.71
C ASP A 139 9.16 3.78 2.84
N LYS A 140 9.48 3.16 3.99
CA LYS A 140 10.07 3.84 5.15
C LYS A 140 11.26 4.72 4.76
N ASN A 141 12.23 4.13 4.04
CA ASN A 141 13.47 4.78 3.65
C ASN A 141 13.41 5.47 2.27
N THR A 142 12.24 5.60 1.66
CA THR A 142 12.00 6.44 0.50
C THR A 142 11.50 7.80 0.98
N SER A 143 12.14 8.87 0.55
CA SER A 143 11.70 10.25 0.82
C SER A 143 10.83 10.79 -0.31
N GLY A 144 10.20 11.95 -0.10
CA GLY A 144 9.54 12.71 -1.14
C GLY A 144 8.03 12.79 -1.03
N LEU A 145 7.41 13.16 -2.14
CA LEU A 145 6.04 13.64 -2.18
C LEU A 145 5.00 12.54 -1.97
N LEU A 146 4.05 12.83 -1.10
CA LEU A 146 2.82 12.08 -0.87
C LEU A 146 1.63 13.03 -0.89
N ILE A 147 0.52 12.58 -1.50
CA ILE A 147 -0.77 13.25 -1.42
C ILE A 147 -1.64 12.60 -0.34
N VAL A 148 -2.36 13.41 0.40
CA VAL A 148 -3.21 13.00 1.53
C VAL A 148 -4.56 13.70 1.40
N ALA A 149 -5.64 12.96 1.54
CA ALA A 149 -6.99 13.48 1.46
C ALA A 149 -7.48 13.98 2.83
N LYS A 150 -8.00 15.20 2.90
CA LYS A 150 -8.64 15.75 4.10
C LYS A 150 -10.12 15.40 4.15
N THR A 151 -10.77 15.27 2.98
CA THR A 151 -12.19 14.92 2.86
C THR A 151 -12.38 13.55 2.19
N ASP A 152 -13.54 12.94 2.43
CA ASP A 152 -13.91 11.66 1.82
C ASP A 152 -14.14 11.82 0.31
N SER A 153 -14.62 12.97 -0.13
CA SER A 153 -14.78 13.30 -1.56
C SER A 153 -13.43 13.31 -2.27
N ALA A 154 -12.44 14.01 -1.72
CA ALA A 154 -11.08 14.05 -2.25
C ALA A 154 -10.43 12.65 -2.23
N HIS A 155 -10.66 11.87 -1.18
CA HIS A 155 -10.15 10.51 -1.07
C HIS A 155 -10.64 9.62 -2.22
N ASN A 156 -11.95 9.58 -2.45
CA ASN A 156 -12.55 8.79 -3.51
C ASN A 156 -12.07 9.24 -4.89
N PHE A 157 -12.00 10.55 -5.11
CA PHE A 157 -11.56 11.14 -6.37
C PHE A 157 -10.08 10.81 -6.70
N LEU A 158 -9.20 10.94 -5.72
CA LEU A 158 -7.79 10.58 -5.87
C LEU A 158 -7.60 9.07 -6.03
N ALA A 159 -8.35 8.26 -5.28
CA ALA A 159 -8.29 6.80 -5.40
C ALA A 159 -8.74 6.31 -6.79
N ALA A 160 -9.74 6.95 -7.41
CA ALA A 160 -10.16 6.66 -8.77
C ALA A 160 -9.03 6.94 -9.77
N GLN A 161 -8.36 8.09 -9.70
CA GLN A 161 -7.23 8.43 -10.55
C GLN A 161 -6.07 7.43 -10.42
N ILE A 162 -5.78 6.99 -9.18
CA ILE A 162 -4.75 5.97 -8.93
C ILE A 162 -5.14 4.63 -9.57
N LYS A 163 -6.41 4.24 -9.49
CA LYS A 163 -6.95 3.00 -10.07
C LYS A 163 -6.93 3.04 -11.60
N GLU A 164 -7.23 4.18 -12.20
CA GLU A 164 -7.24 4.41 -13.64
C GLU A 164 -5.87 4.71 -14.23
N HIS A 165 -4.82 4.73 -13.40
CA HIS A 165 -3.44 5.03 -13.79
C HIS A 165 -3.24 6.44 -14.40
N SER A 166 -4.17 7.37 -14.15
CA SER A 166 -4.08 8.78 -14.57
C SER A 166 -3.24 9.63 -13.60
N PHE A 167 -2.83 9.06 -12.48
CA PHE A 167 -2.05 9.68 -11.43
C PHE A 167 -0.55 9.58 -11.74
N THR A 168 0.13 10.70 -11.97
CA THR A 168 1.56 10.71 -12.29
C THR A 168 2.42 10.58 -11.05
N ARG A 169 3.40 9.68 -11.08
CA ARG A 169 4.40 9.48 -10.03
C ARG A 169 5.77 9.34 -10.65
N GLU A 170 6.61 10.34 -10.45
CA GLU A 170 8.01 10.31 -10.90
C GLU A 170 8.93 10.27 -9.68
N TYR A 171 9.97 9.47 -9.79
CA TYR A 171 10.98 9.26 -8.77
C TYR A 171 12.35 9.49 -9.36
N GLU A 172 13.30 9.89 -8.53
CA GLU A 172 14.72 9.89 -8.83
C GLU A 172 15.43 8.90 -7.91
N ALA A 173 16.37 8.15 -8.46
CA ALA A 173 17.20 7.24 -7.68
C ALA A 173 18.62 7.21 -8.20
N VAL A 174 19.56 6.96 -7.30
CA VAL A 174 20.92 6.60 -7.65
C VAL A 174 21.00 5.08 -7.75
N LEU A 175 21.37 4.57 -8.92
CA LEU A 175 21.56 3.14 -9.17
C LEU A 175 23.05 2.78 -9.12
N THR A 176 23.33 1.52 -8.77
CA THR A 176 24.66 0.92 -8.81
C THR A 176 24.84 0.03 -10.04
N GLY A 177 26.06 -0.43 -10.33
CA GLY A 177 26.31 -1.36 -11.43
C GLY A 177 26.75 -0.69 -12.72
N GLY A 178 27.10 0.61 -12.66
CA GLY A 178 27.64 1.38 -13.79
C GLY A 178 26.56 1.79 -14.79
N ARG A 179 26.98 1.87 -16.07
CA ARG A 179 26.12 2.32 -17.16
C ARG A 179 24.99 1.34 -17.47
N LEU A 180 23.76 1.84 -17.60
CA LEU A 180 22.63 1.06 -18.08
C LEU A 180 22.79 0.75 -19.59
N LYS A 181 22.24 -0.39 -20.04
CA LYS A 181 22.33 -0.83 -21.45
C LYS A 181 21.70 0.17 -22.42
N THR A 182 20.65 0.86 -21.98
CA THR A 182 19.93 1.87 -22.75
C THR A 182 19.65 3.09 -21.89
N PRO A 183 19.71 4.32 -22.43
CA PRO A 183 19.43 5.54 -21.67
C PRO A 183 17.97 5.65 -21.24
N THR A 184 17.07 4.96 -21.89
CA THR A 184 15.65 4.86 -21.54
C THR A 184 15.19 3.42 -21.68
N GLY A 185 14.15 3.05 -20.93
CA GLY A 185 13.57 1.71 -21.05
C GLY A 185 12.31 1.52 -20.22
N THR A 186 11.73 0.34 -20.38
CA THR A 186 10.57 -0.10 -19.64
C THR A 186 10.84 -1.47 -19.04
N VAL A 187 10.56 -1.62 -17.74
CA VAL A 187 10.54 -2.91 -17.06
C VAL A 187 9.08 -3.29 -16.87
N ASP A 188 8.61 -4.22 -17.70
CA ASP A 188 7.27 -4.82 -17.57
C ASP A 188 7.47 -6.25 -17.03
N ALA A 189 7.39 -6.39 -15.72
CA ALA A 189 7.66 -7.65 -15.05
C ALA A 189 6.82 -7.77 -13.77
N PRO A 190 6.01 -8.84 -13.62
CA PRO A 190 5.09 -8.97 -12.52
C PRO A 190 5.81 -9.17 -11.18
N ILE A 191 5.28 -8.52 -10.12
CA ILE A 191 5.87 -8.53 -8.79
C ILE A 191 5.00 -9.34 -7.84
N GLY A 192 5.60 -10.30 -7.16
CA GLY A 192 5.03 -11.11 -6.10
C GLY A 192 5.90 -11.16 -4.86
N ARG A 193 5.39 -11.80 -3.80
CA ARG A 193 6.17 -12.01 -2.58
C ARG A 193 7.16 -13.16 -2.77
N SER A 194 8.40 -12.95 -2.33
CA SER A 194 9.42 -14.00 -2.39
C SER A 194 8.99 -15.24 -1.58
N LYS A 195 9.22 -16.41 -2.13
CA LYS A 195 8.98 -17.69 -1.46
C LYS A 195 10.03 -17.98 -0.37
N TYR A 196 11.23 -17.43 -0.53
CA TYR A 196 12.38 -17.71 0.34
C TYR A 196 12.49 -16.69 1.49
N ASP A 197 12.05 -15.46 1.28
CA ASP A 197 12.08 -14.39 2.29
C ASP A 197 10.78 -13.59 2.24
N ARG A 198 9.94 -13.77 3.26
CA ARG A 198 8.64 -13.11 3.35
C ARG A 198 8.71 -11.58 3.47
N LYS A 199 9.87 -11.02 3.78
CA LYS A 199 10.09 -9.56 3.82
C LYS A 199 10.41 -8.98 2.45
N LYS A 200 10.78 -9.82 1.47
CA LYS A 200 11.15 -9.42 0.12
C LYS A 200 10.03 -9.61 -0.90
N MET A 201 10.01 -8.73 -1.87
CA MET A 201 9.28 -8.91 -3.12
C MET A 201 10.26 -9.37 -4.20
N CYS A 202 9.76 -9.97 -5.27
CA CYS A 202 10.59 -10.39 -6.41
C CYS A 202 9.76 -10.38 -7.70
N VAL A 203 10.45 -10.35 -8.83
CA VAL A 203 9.82 -10.65 -10.12
C VAL A 203 9.48 -12.13 -10.17
N THR A 204 8.22 -12.46 -10.39
CA THR A 204 7.69 -13.83 -10.42
C THR A 204 6.31 -13.86 -11.06
N GLU A 205 5.99 -14.94 -11.78
CA GLU A 205 4.66 -15.19 -12.34
C GLU A 205 3.67 -15.74 -11.29
N GLN A 206 4.18 -16.24 -10.16
CA GLN A 206 3.35 -16.93 -9.16
C GLN A 206 2.85 -15.96 -8.08
N ASN A 207 1.51 -15.90 -7.90
CA ASN A 207 0.87 -15.00 -6.91
C ASN A 207 1.37 -13.56 -7.01
N SER A 208 1.59 -13.10 -8.23
CA SER A 208 2.12 -11.79 -8.57
C SER A 208 1.02 -10.85 -9.06
N LYS A 209 1.38 -9.59 -9.21
CA LYS A 209 0.55 -8.56 -9.82
C LYS A 209 1.37 -7.89 -10.92
N HIS A 210 0.72 -7.58 -12.04
CA HIS A 210 1.30 -6.79 -13.12
C HIS A 210 1.96 -5.52 -12.60
N ALA A 211 3.18 -5.23 -13.09
CA ALA A 211 3.96 -4.08 -12.65
C ALA A 211 4.78 -3.53 -13.80
N VAL A 212 4.62 -2.22 -14.09
CA VAL A 212 5.30 -1.51 -15.17
C VAL A 212 6.02 -0.28 -14.62
N THR A 213 7.31 -0.18 -14.94
CA THR A 213 8.20 0.92 -14.56
C THR A 213 8.96 1.41 -15.77
N HIS A 214 8.79 2.68 -16.12
CA HIS A 214 9.62 3.35 -17.13
C HIS A 214 10.81 4.02 -16.46
N TYR A 215 11.96 4.04 -17.13
CA TYR A 215 13.14 4.73 -16.63
C TYR A 215 13.82 5.57 -17.73
N GLU A 216 14.53 6.60 -17.28
CA GLU A 216 15.36 7.49 -18.08
C GLU A 216 16.62 7.82 -17.28
N VAL A 217 17.78 7.55 -17.84
CA VAL A 217 19.07 7.93 -17.26
C VAL A 217 19.24 9.44 -17.41
N LEU A 218 19.32 10.15 -16.30
CA LEU A 218 19.54 11.58 -16.26
C LEU A 218 21.04 11.92 -16.34
N GLU A 219 21.86 11.14 -15.62
CA GLU A 219 23.29 11.38 -15.52
C GLU A 219 24.05 10.07 -15.27
N GLU A 220 25.19 9.89 -15.95
CA GLU A 220 26.12 8.79 -15.70
C GLU A 220 27.25 9.28 -14.77
N LEU A 221 27.42 8.63 -13.63
CA LEU A 221 28.32 9.02 -12.54
C LEU A 221 29.38 7.92 -12.28
N GLY A 222 30.03 7.43 -13.31
CA GLY A 222 31.01 6.35 -13.26
C GLY A 222 30.40 5.00 -12.88
N GLN A 223 30.55 4.58 -11.61
CA GLN A 223 29.94 3.32 -11.14
C GLN A 223 28.46 3.46 -10.76
N TYR A 224 27.93 4.66 -10.85
CA TYR A 224 26.54 5.00 -10.50
C TYR A 224 25.85 5.66 -11.68
N SER A 225 24.51 5.70 -11.62
CA SER A 225 23.70 6.45 -12.55
C SER A 225 22.56 7.12 -11.80
N LEU A 226 22.31 8.40 -12.07
CA LEU A 226 21.10 9.08 -11.63
C LEU A 226 20.00 8.76 -12.63
N VAL A 227 18.91 8.19 -12.15
CA VAL A 227 17.82 7.67 -13.01
C VAL A 227 16.48 8.20 -12.53
N LYS A 228 15.70 8.70 -13.49
CA LYS A 228 14.31 9.06 -13.31
C LYS A 228 13.42 7.84 -13.59
N PHE A 229 12.43 7.62 -12.75
CA PHE A 229 11.43 6.56 -12.90
C PHE A 229 10.04 7.16 -13.00
N ARG A 230 9.23 6.63 -13.91
CA ARG A 230 7.80 6.91 -14.00
C ARG A 230 7.03 5.60 -13.85
N LEU A 231 6.09 5.59 -12.91
CA LEU A 231 5.31 4.39 -12.58
C LEU A 231 3.94 4.41 -13.24
N GLU A 232 3.56 3.33 -13.94
CA GLU A 232 2.16 3.06 -14.27
C GLU A 232 1.46 2.37 -13.09
N THR A 233 2.10 1.41 -12.48
CA THR A 233 1.58 0.66 -11.32
C THR A 233 2.32 1.05 -10.04
N GLY A 234 1.75 0.74 -8.86
CA GLY A 234 2.35 1.05 -7.56
C GLY A 234 2.45 -0.19 -6.66
N ARG A 235 3.28 -1.17 -7.02
CA ARG A 235 3.49 -2.37 -6.19
C ARG A 235 4.51 -2.11 -5.09
N THR A 236 4.42 -2.87 -4.00
CA THR A 236 5.37 -2.79 -2.89
C THR A 236 6.79 -2.97 -3.41
N HIS A 237 7.69 -2.03 -3.06
CA HIS A 237 9.11 -2.00 -3.45
C HIS A 237 9.35 -2.00 -4.98
N GLN A 238 8.38 -1.58 -5.81
CA GLN A 238 8.41 -1.79 -7.26
C GLN A 238 9.70 -1.29 -7.93
N ILE A 239 10.09 -0.04 -7.75
CA ILE A 239 11.33 0.51 -8.34
C ILE A 239 12.54 -0.30 -7.86
N ARG A 240 12.62 -0.59 -6.58
CA ARG A 240 13.74 -1.32 -5.96
C ARG A 240 13.88 -2.73 -6.53
N VAL A 241 12.76 -3.45 -6.69
CA VAL A 241 12.73 -4.79 -7.30
C VAL A 241 13.08 -4.73 -8.77
N HIS A 242 12.48 -3.81 -9.54
CA HIS A 242 12.74 -3.69 -10.97
C HIS A 242 14.17 -3.25 -11.27
N SER A 243 14.72 -2.32 -10.51
CA SER A 243 16.12 -1.90 -10.65
C SER A 243 17.09 -3.05 -10.36
N ALA A 244 16.84 -3.83 -9.32
CA ALA A 244 17.64 -5.02 -9.02
C ALA A 244 17.48 -6.10 -10.10
N TYR A 245 16.28 -6.30 -10.64
CA TYR A 245 15.99 -7.25 -11.70
C TYR A 245 16.77 -6.98 -12.99
N ILE A 246 16.95 -5.70 -13.35
CA ILE A 246 17.77 -5.32 -14.50
C ILE A 246 19.28 -5.24 -14.20
N GLY A 247 19.72 -5.65 -13.00
CA GLY A 247 21.12 -5.69 -12.60
C GLY A 247 21.70 -4.38 -12.03
N HIS A 248 20.84 -3.38 -11.81
CA HIS A 248 21.23 -2.05 -11.31
C HIS A 248 20.46 -1.68 -10.02
N PRO A 249 20.70 -2.34 -8.88
CA PRO A 249 19.98 -2.07 -7.65
C PRO A 249 20.18 -0.62 -7.19
N VAL A 250 19.19 -0.10 -6.46
CA VAL A 250 19.26 1.26 -5.89
C VAL A 250 20.39 1.33 -4.88
N TYR A 251 21.19 2.39 -4.94
CA TYR A 251 22.32 2.62 -4.05
C TYR A 251 21.84 2.70 -2.58
N GLY A 252 22.55 2.01 -1.70
CA GLY A 252 22.21 1.94 -0.27
C GLY A 252 21.02 1.04 0.08
N ASP A 253 20.40 0.37 -0.90
CA ASP A 253 19.31 -0.59 -0.64
C ASP A 253 19.89 -1.87 0.00
N ASP A 254 19.63 -2.06 1.28
CA ASP A 254 20.09 -3.19 2.09
C ASP A 254 19.27 -4.48 1.84
N VAL A 255 18.14 -4.37 1.15
CA VAL A 255 17.25 -5.50 0.86
C VAL A 255 17.54 -6.10 -0.53
N TYR A 256 17.67 -5.26 -1.56
CA TYR A 256 17.83 -5.67 -2.96
C TYR A 256 19.20 -5.39 -3.56
N GLY A 257 20.04 -4.67 -2.85
CA GLY A 257 21.40 -4.31 -3.22
C GLY A 257 22.39 -4.57 -2.11
N LYS A 258 23.23 -3.58 -1.82
CA LYS A 258 24.22 -3.62 -0.75
C LYS A 258 24.05 -2.44 0.18
N ALA A 259 24.05 -2.70 1.49
CA ALA A 259 24.14 -1.65 2.49
C ALA A 259 25.45 -0.86 2.32
N VAL A 260 25.38 0.45 2.51
CA VAL A 260 26.53 1.36 2.40
C VAL A 260 26.73 2.07 3.73
N LYS A 261 27.97 2.06 4.23
CA LYS A 261 28.30 2.73 5.50
C LYS A 261 28.00 4.24 5.41
N GLY A 262 27.24 4.74 6.37
CA GLY A 262 26.85 6.16 6.41
C GLY A 262 25.61 6.52 5.57
N ILE A 263 24.99 5.55 4.90
CA ILE A 263 23.74 5.72 4.16
C ILE A 263 22.70 4.76 4.71
N GLU A 264 21.61 5.28 5.23
CA GLU A 264 20.50 4.48 5.72
C GLU A 264 19.48 4.19 4.61
N GLY A 265 19.42 2.93 4.14
CA GLY A 265 18.48 2.48 3.14
C GLY A 265 18.68 3.11 1.75
N GLN A 266 17.75 2.86 0.87
CA GLN A 266 17.82 3.19 -0.56
C GLN A 266 17.87 4.70 -0.86
N CYS A 267 18.71 5.11 -1.80
CA CYS A 267 18.73 6.46 -2.37
C CYS A 267 17.63 6.58 -3.43
N LEU A 268 16.40 6.76 -2.96
CA LEU A 268 15.20 6.86 -3.77
C LEU A 268 14.28 7.97 -3.23
N HIS A 269 13.85 8.86 -4.14
CA HIS A 269 13.06 10.04 -3.81
C HIS A 269 11.85 10.17 -4.72
N ALA A 270 10.66 10.34 -4.15
CA ALA A 270 9.43 10.64 -4.89
C ALA A 270 9.44 12.13 -5.28
N LYS A 271 9.93 12.43 -6.49
CA LYS A 271 10.27 13.79 -6.94
C LYS A 271 9.07 14.60 -7.39
N LYS A 272 8.15 13.95 -8.09
CA LYS A 272 6.99 14.62 -8.69
C LYS A 272 5.74 13.78 -8.53
N ILE A 273 4.66 14.46 -8.17
CA ILE A 273 3.32 13.93 -8.13
C ILE A 273 2.42 14.79 -8.99
N GLY A 274 1.60 14.18 -9.84
CA GLY A 274 0.67 14.88 -10.72
C GLY A 274 -0.69 14.25 -10.66
N PHE A 275 -1.72 15.09 -10.49
CA PHE A 275 -3.12 14.66 -10.36
C PHE A 275 -4.05 15.79 -10.83
N ILE A 276 -5.30 15.44 -11.10
CA ILE A 276 -6.37 16.42 -11.33
C ILE A 276 -6.96 16.76 -9.98
N HIS A 277 -7.04 18.07 -9.67
CA HIS A 277 -7.61 18.53 -8.41
C HIS A 277 -9.14 18.52 -8.49
N LEU A 278 -9.80 18.18 -7.36
CA LEU A 278 -11.27 18.06 -7.30
C LEU A 278 -11.99 19.38 -7.69
N SER A 279 -11.46 20.53 -7.31
CA SER A 279 -12.04 21.83 -7.63
C SER A 279 -12.04 22.19 -9.12
N LEU A 280 -11.20 21.54 -9.95
CA LEU A 280 -11.14 21.78 -11.40
C LEU A 280 -12.30 21.14 -12.17
N ILE A 281 -13.12 20.32 -11.52
CA ILE A 281 -14.31 19.71 -12.12
C ILE A 281 -15.48 20.71 -12.22
N HIS A 282 -15.40 21.82 -11.54
CA HIS A 282 -16.46 22.83 -11.45
C HIS A 282 -16.16 24.11 -12.23
N ILE A 283 -15.21 24.09 -13.14
CA ILE A 283 -14.91 25.22 -14.03
C ILE A 283 -15.49 24.97 -15.42
#